data_ae3f1fc934021fff50bb8148ae4f2276
#
_entry.id   ae3f1fc934021fff50bb8148ae4f2276
#
_cell.length_a   1.000
_cell.length_b   1.000
_cell.length_c   1.000
_cell.angle_alpha   90.00
_cell.angle_beta   90.00
_cell.angle_gamma   90.00
#
_symmetry.space_group_name_H-M   'P 1'
#
loop_
_entity.id
_entity.type
_entity.pdbx_description
1 polymer ?
#
loop_
_entity_poly.entity_id
_entity_poly.type
_entity_poly.pdbx_seq_one_letter_code
_entity_poly.pdbx_strand_id
1 'polypeptide(L)'
;MKILVSACLLGSPCKYSGGDNLCLPLLELARNHTLIPLCPEQLGGLPTPRPPAERRNGRVVTQSGGDVTHAYEKGAGEIARLARLLDVKAAILKSRSPADAAPSMTAAFLTP
;
A
#
# COMPACT_ATOMS: atom_id res chain seq x y z
N MET A 1 6.62 16.76 7.90
CA MET A 1 5.61 16.68 6.83
C MET A 1 4.76 15.43 7.05
N LYS A 2 3.60 15.35 6.42
CA LYS A 2 2.75 14.17 6.45
C LYS A 2 3.14 13.25 5.31
N ILE A 3 3.29 11.96 5.60
CA ILE A 3 3.69 10.96 4.60
C ILE A 3 2.77 9.76 4.72
N LEU A 4 2.14 9.34 3.61
CA LEU A 4 1.42 8.07 3.57
C LEU A 4 2.44 6.94 3.49
N VAL A 5 2.22 5.88 4.25
CA VAL A 5 3.14 4.75 4.29
C VAL A 5 2.34 3.46 4.21
N SER A 6 2.83 2.49 3.43
CA SER A 6 2.24 1.15 3.47
C SER A 6 2.33 0.63 4.90
N ALA A 7 1.18 0.30 5.50
CA ALA A 7 1.10 -0.04 6.91
C ALA A 7 1.98 -1.21 7.31
N CYS A 8 2.17 -2.20 6.42
CA CYS A 8 3.02 -3.35 6.71
C CYS A 8 4.49 -2.96 6.93
N LEU A 9 4.95 -1.85 6.35
CA LEU A 9 6.31 -1.36 6.54
C LEU A 9 6.54 -0.83 7.95
N LEU A 10 5.47 -0.50 8.66
CA LEU A 10 5.53 -0.04 10.05
C LEU A 10 5.22 -1.16 11.06
N GLY A 11 5.07 -2.39 10.57
CA GLY A 11 4.84 -3.55 11.41
C GLY A 11 3.39 -4.00 11.51
N SER A 12 2.46 -3.33 10.83
CA SER A 12 1.06 -3.79 10.84
C SER A 12 0.94 -5.15 10.13
N PRO A 13 0.24 -6.12 10.73
CA PRO A 13 0.15 -7.48 10.16
C PRO A 13 -0.88 -7.54 9.03
N CYS A 14 -0.66 -6.77 7.97
CA CYS A 14 -1.62 -6.58 6.89
C CYS A 14 -1.15 -7.05 5.52
N LYS A 15 0.05 -7.64 5.40
CA LYS A 15 0.44 -8.22 4.13
C LYS A 15 -0.37 -9.50 3.87
N TYR A 16 -0.28 -10.04 2.65
CA TYR A 16 -1.15 -11.15 2.23
C TYR A 16 -1.11 -12.36 3.16
N SER A 17 0.03 -12.66 3.78
CA SER A 17 0.18 -13.81 4.67
C SER A 17 -0.31 -13.56 6.10
N GLY A 18 -0.73 -12.33 6.42
CA GLY A 18 -1.06 -11.92 7.78
C GLY A 18 0.15 -11.46 8.59
N GLY A 19 1.32 -11.43 7.99
CA GLY A 19 2.53 -10.91 8.61
C GLY A 19 2.75 -9.43 8.28
N ASP A 20 3.99 -8.97 8.48
CA ASP A 20 4.38 -7.59 8.20
C ASP A 20 5.66 -7.55 7.38
N ASN A 21 6.04 -6.34 6.97
CA ASN A 21 7.28 -6.05 6.27
C ASN A 21 8.02 -4.93 6.99
N LEU A 22 8.08 -5.01 8.31
CA LEU A 22 8.67 -3.97 9.14
C LEU A 22 10.00 -3.47 8.59
N CYS A 23 10.09 -2.15 8.42
CA CYS A 23 11.27 -1.47 7.91
C CYS A 23 11.75 -0.50 9.00
N LEU A 24 12.80 -0.89 9.72
CA LEU A 24 13.29 -0.10 10.86
C LEU A 24 13.67 1.33 10.48
N PRO A 25 14.34 1.60 9.34
CA PRO A 25 14.64 2.98 8.95
C PRO A 25 13.41 3.88 8.83
N LEU A 26 12.24 3.34 8.47
CA LEU A 26 11.02 4.13 8.41
C LEU A 26 10.55 4.58 9.77
N LEU A 27 10.78 3.78 10.80
CA LEU A 27 10.40 4.17 12.16
C LEU A 27 11.14 5.42 12.63
N GLU A 28 12.37 5.63 12.14
CA GLU A 28 13.14 6.81 12.45
C GLU A 28 12.49 8.08 11.87
N LEU A 29 11.83 7.97 10.72
CA LEU A 29 11.16 9.12 10.13
C LEU A 29 10.00 9.62 10.99
N ALA A 30 9.41 8.76 11.81
CA ALA A 30 8.31 9.14 12.68
C ALA A 30 8.70 10.17 13.74
N ARG A 31 10.00 10.34 13.98
CA ARG A 31 10.50 11.34 14.95
C ARG A 31 10.28 12.76 14.45
N ASN A 32 10.36 12.97 13.13
CA ASN A 32 10.33 14.31 12.54
C ASN A 32 9.17 14.51 11.56
N HIS A 33 8.43 13.45 11.26
CA HIS A 33 7.35 13.47 10.29
C HIS A 33 6.14 12.72 10.81
N THR A 34 4.96 13.05 10.30
CA THR A 34 3.75 12.32 10.61
C THR A 34 3.58 11.23 9.58
N LEU A 35 3.66 9.97 10.00
CA LEU A 35 3.47 8.83 9.13
C LEU A 35 2.02 8.35 9.23
N ILE A 36 1.35 8.23 8.09
CA ILE A 36 -0.05 7.81 8.03
C ILE A 36 -0.08 6.42 7.40
N PRO A 37 -0.30 5.37 8.21
CA PRO A 37 -0.28 3.99 7.71
C PRO A 37 -1.59 3.62 7.02
N LEU A 38 -1.49 3.10 5.81
CA LEU A 38 -2.65 2.62 5.04
C LEU A 38 -2.25 1.34 4.31
N CYS A 39 -3.21 0.43 4.14
CA CYS A 39 -3.02 -0.77 3.34
C CYS A 39 -3.99 -0.72 2.15
N PRO A 40 -3.49 -0.52 0.91
CA PRO A 40 -4.35 -0.43 -0.25
C PRO A 40 -5.24 -1.64 -0.44
N GLU A 41 -4.72 -2.85 -0.18
CA GLU A 41 -5.48 -4.07 -0.32
C GLU A 41 -6.66 -4.12 0.65
N GLN A 42 -6.43 -3.77 1.92
CA GLN A 42 -7.50 -3.74 2.91
C GLN A 42 -8.52 -2.65 2.60
N LEU A 43 -8.06 -1.49 2.12
CA LEU A 43 -8.97 -0.42 1.72
C LEU A 43 -9.82 -0.81 0.52
N GLY A 44 -9.32 -1.73 -0.32
CA GLY A 44 -10.08 -2.28 -1.42
C GLY A 44 -11.06 -3.37 -1.02
N GLY A 45 -11.08 -3.76 0.26
CA GLY A 45 -11.98 -4.77 0.78
C GLY A 45 -11.42 -6.18 0.81
N LEU A 46 -10.11 -6.35 0.54
CA LEU A 46 -9.49 -7.67 0.60
C LEU A 46 -9.19 -8.07 2.05
N PRO A 47 -9.41 -9.35 2.39
CA PRO A 47 -9.13 -9.84 3.75
C PRO A 47 -7.64 -10.00 4.00
N THR A 48 -7.27 -10.17 5.26
CA THR A 48 -5.94 -10.57 5.69
C THR A 48 -6.09 -11.78 6.62
N PRO A 49 -5.45 -12.92 6.36
CA PRO A 49 -4.63 -13.21 5.18
C PRO A 49 -5.44 -13.36 3.90
N ARG A 50 -4.74 -13.34 2.78
CA ARG A 50 -5.33 -13.45 1.45
C ARG A 50 -4.36 -14.13 0.49
N PRO A 51 -4.85 -14.73 -0.62
CA PRO A 51 -3.94 -15.29 -1.62
C PRO A 51 -3.03 -14.20 -2.21
N PRO A 52 -1.75 -14.50 -2.47
CA PRO A 52 -0.90 -13.55 -3.16
C PRO A 52 -1.41 -13.29 -4.57
N ALA A 53 -1.20 -12.08 -5.07
CA ALA A 53 -1.66 -11.68 -6.39
C ALA A 53 -0.54 -10.97 -7.13
N GLU A 54 -0.64 -10.94 -8.47
CA GLU A 54 0.34 -10.30 -9.33
C GLU A 54 -0.36 -9.59 -10.49
N ARG A 55 0.34 -8.64 -11.09
CA ARG A 55 -0.17 -7.96 -12.29
C ARG A 55 0.12 -8.78 -13.52
N ARG A 56 -0.92 -9.00 -14.33
CA ARG A 56 -0.82 -9.68 -15.64
C ARG A 56 -1.70 -8.95 -16.64
N ASN A 57 -1.10 -8.46 -17.71
CA ASN A 57 -1.84 -7.82 -18.83
C ASN A 57 -2.81 -6.73 -18.33
N GLY A 58 -2.37 -5.88 -17.40
CA GLY A 58 -3.20 -4.81 -16.88
C GLY A 58 -4.22 -5.24 -15.84
N ARG A 59 -4.30 -6.54 -15.50
CA ARG A 59 -5.19 -7.07 -14.46
C ARG A 59 -4.39 -7.53 -13.26
N VAL A 60 -5.05 -7.62 -12.11
CA VAL A 60 -4.45 -8.18 -10.89
C VAL A 60 -5.14 -9.50 -10.60
N VAL A 61 -4.37 -10.58 -10.60
CA VAL A 61 -4.91 -11.93 -10.44
C VAL A 61 -4.20 -12.67 -9.32
N THR A 62 -4.96 -13.49 -8.58
CA THR A 62 -4.40 -14.34 -7.53
C THR A 62 -3.78 -15.59 -8.14
N GLN A 63 -2.98 -16.31 -7.35
CA GLN A 63 -2.40 -17.59 -7.77
C GLN A 63 -3.47 -18.61 -8.17
N SER A 64 -4.63 -18.55 -7.55
CA SER A 64 -5.75 -19.44 -7.87
C SER A 64 -6.57 -18.98 -9.09
N GLY A 65 -6.17 -17.90 -9.74
CA GLY A 65 -6.83 -17.39 -10.94
C GLY A 65 -7.93 -16.38 -10.69
N GLY A 66 -8.19 -16.01 -9.44
CA GLY A 66 -9.18 -15.00 -9.12
C GLY A 66 -8.75 -13.61 -9.57
N ASP A 67 -9.63 -12.84 -10.20
CA ASP A 67 -9.36 -11.46 -10.62
C ASP A 67 -9.76 -10.50 -9.50
N VAL A 68 -8.79 -9.80 -8.95
CA VAL A 68 -8.99 -8.85 -7.84
C VAL A 68 -8.66 -7.42 -8.27
N THR A 69 -8.66 -7.17 -9.59
CA THR A 69 -8.32 -5.84 -10.15
C THR A 69 -9.19 -4.75 -9.55
N HIS A 70 -10.50 -4.98 -9.45
CA HIS A 70 -11.42 -3.97 -8.93
C HIS A 70 -11.09 -3.60 -7.47
N ALA A 71 -10.72 -4.58 -6.65
CA ALA A 71 -10.33 -4.33 -5.27
C ALA A 71 -9.08 -3.44 -5.20
N TYR A 72 -8.08 -3.69 -6.05
CA TYR A 72 -6.87 -2.86 -6.11
C TYR A 72 -7.17 -1.45 -6.63
N GLU A 73 -8.04 -1.32 -7.63
CA GLU A 73 -8.46 -0.02 -8.13
C GLU A 73 -9.20 0.77 -7.04
N LYS A 74 -10.08 0.13 -6.30
CA LYS A 74 -10.80 0.75 -5.20
C LYS A 74 -9.85 1.20 -4.10
N GLY A 75 -8.89 0.35 -3.73
CA GLY A 75 -7.89 0.68 -2.72
C GLY A 75 -7.03 1.88 -3.14
N ALA A 76 -6.57 1.88 -4.40
CA ALA A 76 -5.79 3.00 -4.92
C ALA A 76 -6.61 4.29 -4.94
N GLY A 77 -7.88 4.23 -5.30
CA GLY A 77 -8.78 5.37 -5.28
C GLY A 77 -8.96 5.93 -3.86
N GLU A 78 -9.08 5.06 -2.87
CA GLU A 78 -9.18 5.48 -1.47
C GLU A 78 -7.90 6.15 -0.98
N ILE A 79 -6.73 5.62 -1.35
CA ILE A 79 -5.45 6.24 -1.02
C ILE A 79 -5.41 7.67 -1.58
N ALA A 80 -5.77 7.83 -2.85
CA ALA A 80 -5.77 9.14 -3.50
C ALA A 80 -6.76 10.09 -2.83
N ARG A 81 -7.95 9.61 -2.49
CA ARG A 81 -8.98 10.43 -1.83
C ARG A 81 -8.49 10.91 -0.46
N LEU A 82 -7.92 9.99 0.34
CA LEU A 82 -7.43 10.33 1.67
C LEU A 82 -6.22 11.27 1.61
N ALA A 83 -5.34 11.09 0.60
CA ALA A 83 -4.21 11.98 0.42
C ALA A 83 -4.68 13.42 0.17
N ARG A 84 -5.69 13.59 -0.67
CA ARG A 84 -6.27 14.92 -0.93
C ARG A 84 -6.95 15.49 0.31
N LEU A 85 -7.73 14.66 1.00
CA LEU A 85 -8.44 15.08 2.21
C LEU A 85 -7.49 15.57 3.29
N LEU A 86 -6.37 14.88 3.47
CA LEU A 86 -5.39 15.18 4.51
C LEU A 86 -4.26 16.10 4.05
N ASP A 87 -4.30 16.54 2.80
CA ASP A 87 -3.27 17.38 2.17
C ASP A 87 -1.88 16.73 2.27
N VAL A 88 -1.81 15.46 1.90
CA VAL A 88 -0.56 14.68 1.89
C VAL A 88 -0.02 14.64 0.48
N LYS A 89 1.28 14.93 0.31
CA LYS A 89 1.92 15.04 -1.00
C LYS A 89 3.05 14.04 -1.21
N ALA A 90 3.33 13.18 -0.23
CA ALA A 90 4.37 12.18 -0.33
C ALA A 90 3.87 10.83 0.18
N ALA A 91 4.36 9.76 -0.42
CA ALA A 91 4.02 8.40 -0.01
C ALA A 91 5.24 7.50 -0.11
N ILE A 92 5.36 6.57 0.82
CA ILE A 92 6.36 5.51 0.79
C ILE A 92 5.59 4.20 0.75
N LEU A 93 5.70 3.47 -0.35
CA LEU A 93 4.90 2.28 -0.58
C LEU A 93 5.77 1.05 -0.62
N LYS A 94 5.20 -0.09 -0.18
CA LYS A 94 5.88 -1.38 -0.27
C LYS A 94 6.04 -1.75 -1.75
N SER A 95 7.28 -2.04 -2.15
CA SER A 95 7.58 -2.48 -3.51
C SER A 95 7.09 -3.90 -3.77
N ARG A 96 6.93 -4.23 -5.05
CA ARG A 96 6.45 -5.53 -5.53
C ARG A 96 5.02 -5.84 -5.05
N SER A 97 4.31 -4.82 -4.60
CA SER A 97 2.88 -4.94 -4.34
C SER A 97 2.13 -4.73 -5.64
N PRO A 98 1.06 -5.47 -5.92
CA PRO A 98 0.23 -5.20 -7.11
C PRO A 98 -0.40 -3.81 -7.09
N ALA A 99 -0.53 -3.18 -5.92
CA ALA A 99 -1.05 -1.82 -5.79
C ALA A 99 0.01 -0.77 -6.14
N ASP A 100 1.29 -1.16 -6.20
CA ASP A 100 2.43 -0.31 -6.50
C ASP A 100 3.18 -0.93 -7.67
N ALA A 101 3.35 -0.20 -8.76
CA ALA A 101 4.02 -0.70 -9.96
C ALA A 101 5.55 -0.68 -9.84
N ALA A 102 6.11 -0.15 -8.76
CA ALA A 102 7.56 -0.02 -8.62
C ALA A 102 8.22 -1.33 -8.18
N PRO A 103 9.47 -1.59 -8.60
CA PRO A 103 10.18 -2.84 -8.29
C PRO A 103 10.82 -2.89 -6.90
N SER A 104 10.82 -1.79 -6.15
CA SER A 104 11.40 -1.70 -4.81
C SER A 104 10.57 -0.75 -3.96
N MET A 105 10.94 -0.57 -2.70
CA MET A 105 10.25 0.43 -1.86
C MET A 105 10.34 1.78 -2.56
N THR A 106 9.19 2.41 -2.79
CA THR A 106 9.09 3.63 -3.59
C THR A 106 8.64 4.80 -2.73
N ALA A 107 9.40 5.88 -2.81
CA ALA A 107 8.94 7.17 -2.31
C ALA A 107 8.42 7.97 -3.50
N ALA A 108 7.21 8.47 -3.40
CA ALA A 108 6.59 9.21 -4.48
C ALA A 108 5.91 10.47 -3.95
N PHE A 109 5.93 11.53 -4.76
CA PHE A 109 5.15 12.71 -4.46
C PHE A 109 3.79 12.57 -5.12
N LEU A 110 2.74 12.75 -4.32
CA LEU A 110 1.37 12.66 -4.79
C LEU A 110 0.93 14.05 -5.25
N THR A 111 0.54 14.15 -6.52
CA THR A 111 0.01 15.41 -7.05
C THR A 111 -1.50 15.46 -6.86
N PRO A 112 -2.06 16.64 -6.53
CA PRO A 112 -3.51 16.78 -6.42
C PRO A 112 -4.23 16.52 -7.74
#